data_418cb1e9e9799115a6ca92119e8c7856
#
_entry.id   418cb1e9e9799115a6ca92119e8c7856
#
_cell.length_a   1.000
_cell.length_b   1.000
_cell.length_c   1.000
_cell.angle_alpha   90.00
_cell.angle_beta   90.00
_cell.angle_gamma   90.00
#
_symmetry.space_group_name_H-M   'P 1'
#
loop_
_entity.id
_entity.type
_entity.pdbx_description
1 polymer ?
#
loop_
_entity_poly.entity_id
_entity_poly.type
_entity_poly.pdbx_seq_one_letter_code
_entity_poly.pdbx_strand_id
1 'polypeptide(L)'
;MVAVPKKPVSYKMAVVAGDDLTQLDNDEESFFGFGVDAGMGCFADYNAQQAFKHYWQERIAEDDSIDPYNDLFEDELEKSYHNQPQYQREGGDWCNFTIPKTNENIIIFASGWGDGYYPCYLGYDENGKVCAMYILFIDIESEFAPDDNEGE
;
A
#
# COMPACT_ATOMS: atom_id res chain seq x y z
N MET A 1 -17.02 20.56 8.13
CA MET A 1 -17.03 20.65 6.64
C MET A 1 -16.29 19.45 6.14
N VAL A 2 -16.95 18.49 5.52
CA VAL A 2 -16.29 17.31 4.95
C VAL A 2 -15.63 17.79 3.65
N ALA A 3 -14.30 17.71 3.58
CA ALA A 3 -13.59 18.03 2.35
C ALA A 3 -13.99 17.00 1.29
N VAL A 4 -14.52 17.45 0.16
CA VAL A 4 -14.76 16.57 -1.00
C VAL A 4 -13.38 16.19 -1.54
N PRO A 5 -13.07 14.89 -1.68
CA PRO A 5 -11.80 14.47 -2.26
C PRO A 5 -11.65 15.08 -3.66
N LYS A 6 -10.55 15.79 -3.90
CA LYS A 6 -10.25 16.30 -5.22
C LYS A 6 -9.84 15.15 -6.12
N LYS A 7 -10.32 15.18 -7.37
CA LYS A 7 -9.97 14.19 -8.37
C LYS A 7 -8.61 14.55 -8.97
N PRO A 8 -7.64 13.63 -9.04
CA PRO A 8 -6.38 13.91 -9.70
C PRO A 8 -6.57 14.10 -11.20
N VAL A 9 -5.82 15.03 -11.78
CA VAL A 9 -5.77 15.31 -13.23
C VAL A 9 -4.47 14.85 -13.87
N SER A 10 -3.45 14.53 -13.05
CA SER A 10 -2.19 13.96 -13.50
C SER A 10 -1.58 13.09 -12.41
N TYR A 11 -0.72 12.17 -12.81
CA TYR A 11 0.02 11.28 -11.92
C TYR A 11 1.52 11.39 -12.19
N LYS A 12 2.32 11.28 -11.14
CA LYS A 12 3.77 11.15 -11.24
C LYS A 12 4.23 10.03 -10.32
N MET A 13 5.22 9.27 -10.75
CA MET A 13 5.86 8.27 -9.92
C MET A 13 6.38 8.91 -8.64
N ALA A 14 6.10 8.28 -7.51
CA ALA A 14 6.65 8.68 -6.23
C ALA A 14 8.11 8.20 -6.15
N VAL A 15 9.00 9.13 -5.82
CA VAL A 15 10.43 8.87 -5.65
C VAL A 15 10.88 9.36 -4.28
N VAL A 16 11.91 8.76 -3.72
CA VAL A 16 12.49 9.19 -2.44
C VAL A 16 13.75 10.02 -2.66
N ALA A 17 14.13 10.79 -1.66
CA ALA A 17 15.33 11.59 -1.74
C ALA A 17 16.57 10.69 -1.88
N GLY A 18 17.31 10.86 -2.97
CA GLY A 18 18.50 10.06 -3.27
C GLY A 18 18.33 9.08 -4.44
N ASP A 19 17.12 8.88 -4.94
CA ASP A 19 16.88 8.09 -6.15
C ASP A 19 17.58 8.74 -7.36
N ASP A 20 18.23 7.91 -8.15
CA ASP A 20 18.85 8.35 -9.42
C ASP A 20 17.82 8.30 -10.54
N LEU A 21 17.19 9.44 -10.79
CA LEU A 21 16.12 9.56 -11.80
C LEU A 21 16.59 9.26 -13.23
N THR A 22 17.89 9.26 -13.51
CA THR A 22 18.43 8.93 -14.85
C THR A 22 18.19 7.47 -15.23
N GLN A 23 17.88 6.61 -14.25
CA GLN A 23 17.51 5.22 -14.53
C GLN A 23 16.20 5.12 -15.32
N LEU A 24 15.25 6.04 -15.08
CA LEU A 24 13.98 6.08 -15.81
C LEU A 24 14.14 6.54 -17.27
N ASP A 25 15.22 7.28 -17.59
CA ASP A 25 15.49 7.77 -18.94
C ASP A 25 16.14 6.68 -19.81
N ASN A 26 16.75 5.67 -19.19
CA ASN A 26 17.53 4.64 -19.88
C ASN A 26 16.74 3.36 -20.19
N ASP A 27 15.63 3.17 -19.53
CA ASP A 27 14.82 1.95 -19.65
C ASP A 27 13.35 2.31 -19.39
N GLU A 28 12.51 2.12 -20.40
CA GLU A 28 11.07 2.40 -20.34
C GLU A 28 10.32 1.47 -19.36
N GLU A 29 10.91 0.31 -19.04
CA GLU A 29 10.36 -0.63 -18.06
C GLU A 29 10.84 -0.36 -16.62
N SER A 30 11.81 0.55 -16.46
CA SER A 30 12.31 0.92 -15.15
C SER A 30 11.30 1.72 -14.34
N PHE A 31 11.19 1.41 -13.06
CA PHE A 31 10.37 2.18 -12.12
C PHE A 31 10.99 2.20 -10.71
N PHE A 32 10.65 3.23 -9.95
CA PHE A 32 10.88 3.28 -8.52
C PHE A 32 9.63 2.80 -7.77
N GLY A 33 9.83 2.11 -6.66
CA GLY A 33 8.71 1.56 -5.91
C GLY A 33 9.13 1.11 -4.51
N PHE A 34 8.37 0.21 -3.93
CA PHE A 34 8.64 -0.37 -2.63
C PHE A 34 8.46 -1.90 -2.66
N GLY A 35 9.23 -2.58 -1.79
CA GLY A 35 9.12 -4.02 -1.62
C GLY A 35 7.89 -4.40 -0.83
N VAL A 36 7.21 -5.46 -1.24
CA VAL A 36 6.15 -6.14 -0.51
C VAL A 36 6.65 -7.51 -0.12
N ASP A 37 6.54 -7.81 1.17
CA ASP A 37 6.82 -9.10 1.80
C ASP A 37 5.54 -9.58 2.50
N ALA A 38 5.32 -10.89 2.57
CA ALA A 38 4.08 -11.52 3.02
C ALA A 38 2.81 -11.07 2.25
N GLY A 39 2.97 -10.59 1.01
CA GLY A 39 1.88 -10.16 0.15
C GLY A 39 1.10 -8.93 0.64
N MET A 40 1.64 -8.18 1.61
CA MET A 40 0.96 -7.07 2.26
C MET A 40 1.72 -5.75 2.10
N GLY A 41 0.98 -4.69 1.76
CA GLY A 41 1.45 -3.31 1.78
C GLY A 41 0.69 -2.45 2.78
N CYS A 42 1.14 -1.21 3.00
CA CYS A 42 0.44 -0.30 3.88
C CYS A 42 0.55 1.16 3.44
N PHE A 43 -0.43 1.96 3.89
CA PHE A 43 -0.34 3.42 3.94
C PHE A 43 -0.26 3.88 5.39
N ALA A 44 0.76 4.68 5.68
CA ALA A 44 0.94 5.33 6.96
C ALA A 44 1.49 6.74 6.73
N ASP A 45 1.02 7.72 7.50
CA ASP A 45 1.71 9.00 7.54
C ASP A 45 2.94 8.93 8.47
N TYR A 46 3.71 10.02 8.50
CA TYR A 46 4.93 10.07 9.31
C TYR A 46 4.66 9.86 10.81
N ASN A 47 3.56 10.40 11.36
CA ASN A 47 3.22 10.26 12.77
C ASN A 47 2.83 8.82 13.08
N ALA A 48 2.01 8.20 12.23
CA ALA A 48 1.65 6.80 12.35
C ALA A 48 2.89 5.88 12.29
N GLN A 49 3.83 6.15 11.36
CA GLN A 49 5.08 5.41 11.28
C GLN A 49 5.89 5.51 12.60
N GLN A 50 6.05 6.73 13.16
CA GLN A 50 6.77 6.91 14.42
C GLN A 50 6.07 6.24 15.60
N ALA A 51 4.73 6.37 15.67
CA ALA A 51 3.91 5.75 16.71
C ALA A 51 4.01 4.22 16.64
N PHE A 52 3.91 3.64 15.44
CA PHE A 52 4.05 2.20 15.24
C PHE A 52 5.44 1.69 15.61
N LYS A 53 6.49 2.41 15.20
CA LYS A 53 7.86 2.06 15.58
C LYS A 53 8.05 2.01 17.09
N HIS A 54 7.49 2.99 17.81
CA HIS A 54 7.56 3.02 19.28
C HIS A 54 6.77 1.86 19.91
N TYR A 55 5.53 1.68 19.49
CA TYR A 55 4.68 0.58 19.93
C TYR A 55 5.35 -0.79 19.70
N TRP A 56 5.93 -0.99 18.52
CA TRP A 56 6.59 -2.24 18.17
C TRP A 56 7.86 -2.48 19.00
N GLN A 57 8.64 -1.44 19.28
CA GLN A 57 9.81 -1.53 20.18
C GLN A 57 9.42 -1.93 21.61
N GLU A 58 8.31 -1.41 22.14
CA GLU A 58 7.78 -1.83 23.45
C GLU A 58 7.39 -3.32 23.43
N ARG A 59 6.71 -3.77 22.37
CA ARG A 59 6.29 -5.17 22.23
C ARG A 59 7.47 -6.14 22.16
N ILE A 60 8.47 -5.85 21.32
CA ILE A 60 9.70 -6.68 21.21
C ILE A 60 10.46 -6.70 22.54
N ALA A 61 10.46 -5.63 23.30
CA ALA A 61 11.12 -5.61 24.63
C ALA A 61 10.42 -6.49 25.66
N GLU A 62 9.11 -6.75 25.50
CA GLU A 62 8.33 -7.68 26.33
C GLU A 62 8.49 -9.13 25.87
N ASP A 63 8.50 -9.36 24.54
CA ASP A 63 8.63 -10.69 23.91
C ASP A 63 9.33 -10.51 22.56
N ASP A 64 10.53 -11.00 22.39
CA ASP A 64 11.33 -10.89 21.18
C ASP A 64 11.00 -11.93 20.09
N SER A 65 10.11 -12.87 20.40
CA SER A 65 9.63 -13.89 19.46
C SER A 65 8.41 -13.48 18.65
N ILE A 66 7.81 -12.31 18.95
CA ILE A 66 6.59 -11.84 18.27
C ILE A 66 6.84 -11.48 16.80
N ASP A 67 5.86 -11.78 15.97
CA ASP A 67 5.80 -11.43 14.55
C ASP A 67 4.68 -10.42 14.29
N PRO A 68 4.92 -9.31 13.54
CA PRO A 68 3.88 -8.29 13.33
C PRO A 68 2.66 -8.83 12.61
N TYR A 69 2.84 -9.72 11.65
CA TYR A 69 1.73 -10.24 10.87
C TYR A 69 0.89 -11.19 11.71
N ASN A 70 1.49 -12.27 12.23
CA ASN A 70 0.75 -13.33 12.94
C ASN A 70 0.22 -12.88 14.31
N ASP A 71 0.98 -12.05 15.04
CA ASP A 71 0.63 -11.68 16.42
C ASP A 71 -0.13 -10.35 16.54
N LEU A 72 -0.29 -9.61 15.43
CA LEU A 72 -0.93 -8.30 15.47
C LEU A 72 -1.94 -8.08 14.34
N PHE A 73 -1.55 -8.31 13.09
CA PHE A 73 -2.38 -7.92 11.94
C PHE A 73 -3.38 -8.99 11.52
N GLU A 74 -3.09 -10.27 11.72
CA GLU A 74 -3.98 -11.39 11.36
C GLU A 74 -5.36 -11.22 11.98
N ASP A 75 -5.43 -10.97 13.29
CA ASP A 75 -6.69 -10.75 14.01
C ASP A 75 -7.49 -9.55 13.46
N GLU A 76 -6.80 -8.46 13.08
CA GLU A 76 -7.45 -7.25 12.56
C GLU A 76 -7.94 -7.43 11.12
N LEU A 77 -7.21 -8.18 10.32
CA LEU A 77 -7.62 -8.58 8.97
C LEU A 77 -8.85 -9.49 9.02
N GLU A 78 -8.85 -10.49 9.91
CA GLU A 78 -9.98 -11.38 10.08
C GLU A 78 -11.24 -10.65 10.57
N LYS A 79 -11.10 -9.71 11.51
CA LYS A 79 -12.21 -8.83 11.92
C LYS A 79 -12.74 -7.99 10.74
N SER A 80 -11.85 -7.47 9.91
CA SER A 80 -12.24 -6.72 8.71
C SER A 80 -13.01 -7.58 7.71
N TYR A 81 -12.54 -8.80 7.47
CA TYR A 81 -13.23 -9.78 6.65
C TYR A 81 -14.64 -10.09 7.18
N HIS A 82 -14.79 -10.38 8.45
CA HIS A 82 -16.11 -10.68 9.05
C HIS A 82 -17.10 -9.51 8.93
N ASN A 83 -16.61 -8.28 8.90
CA ASN A 83 -17.44 -7.09 8.69
C ASN A 83 -17.87 -6.87 7.23
N GLN A 84 -17.05 -7.32 6.27
CA GLN A 84 -17.27 -7.09 4.82
C GLN A 84 -16.86 -8.31 3.96
N PRO A 85 -17.41 -9.51 4.22
CA PRO A 85 -16.96 -10.74 3.58
C PRO A 85 -17.20 -10.79 2.06
N GLN A 86 -18.14 -9.97 1.53
CA GLN A 86 -18.44 -9.92 0.11
C GLN A 86 -17.36 -9.21 -0.74
N TYR A 87 -16.40 -8.53 -0.10
CA TYR A 87 -15.37 -7.75 -0.77
C TYR A 87 -13.94 -8.20 -0.45
N GLN A 88 -13.79 -9.24 0.36
CA GLN A 88 -12.49 -9.73 0.82
C GLN A 88 -12.43 -11.24 0.71
N ARG A 89 -11.24 -11.77 0.51
CA ARG A 89 -10.98 -13.21 0.66
C ARG A 89 -11.05 -13.59 2.13
N GLU A 90 -11.25 -14.86 2.41
CA GLU A 90 -11.16 -15.43 3.75
C GLU A 90 -9.79 -15.09 4.36
N GLY A 91 -9.78 -14.66 5.62
CA GLY A 91 -8.59 -14.13 6.30
C GLY A 91 -8.38 -12.61 6.19
N GLY A 92 -9.07 -11.96 5.23
CA GLY A 92 -9.04 -10.50 5.06
C GLY A 92 -7.98 -10.00 4.09
N ASP A 93 -8.37 -9.01 3.28
CA ASP A 93 -7.49 -8.35 2.31
C ASP A 93 -7.07 -6.94 2.72
N TRP A 94 -7.76 -6.33 3.66
CA TRP A 94 -7.40 -5.02 4.20
C TRP A 94 -7.95 -4.81 5.61
N CYS A 95 -7.27 -3.94 6.36
CA CYS A 95 -7.79 -3.42 7.62
C CYS A 95 -7.31 -1.98 7.87
N ASN A 96 -8.03 -1.30 8.75
CA ASN A 96 -7.60 -0.01 9.31
C ASN A 96 -7.15 -0.26 10.75
N PHE A 97 -5.86 -0.45 10.93
CA PHE A 97 -5.25 -0.71 12.22
C PHE A 97 -5.02 0.60 12.98
N THR A 98 -5.70 0.78 14.10
CA THR A 98 -5.41 1.89 15.02
C THR A 98 -4.31 1.47 15.99
N ILE A 99 -3.21 2.22 16.02
CA ILE A 99 -2.06 1.92 16.87
C ILE A 99 -2.46 2.10 18.34
N PRO A 100 -2.30 1.07 19.18
CA PRO A 100 -2.71 1.11 20.58
C PRO A 100 -2.15 2.32 21.35
N LYS A 101 -2.97 2.91 22.20
CA LYS A 101 -2.67 4.09 23.03
C LYS A 101 -2.44 5.39 22.23
N THR A 102 -2.78 5.42 20.94
CA THR A 102 -2.68 6.59 20.06
C THR A 102 -3.97 6.85 19.29
N ASN A 103 -4.03 7.96 18.53
CA ASN A 103 -5.07 8.21 17.53
C ASN A 103 -4.57 7.97 16.10
N GLU A 104 -3.33 7.49 15.96
CA GLU A 104 -2.71 7.22 14.67
C GLU A 104 -3.16 5.86 14.13
N ASN A 105 -3.22 5.73 12.81
CA ASN A 105 -3.64 4.51 12.16
C ASN A 105 -2.78 4.16 10.94
N ILE A 106 -2.78 2.89 10.60
CA ILE A 106 -2.15 2.34 9.39
C ILE A 106 -3.23 1.62 8.60
N ILE A 107 -3.33 1.92 7.31
CA ILE A 107 -4.17 1.17 6.38
C ILE A 107 -3.33 0.05 5.79
N ILE A 108 -3.70 -1.19 6.06
CA ILE A 108 -3.01 -2.39 5.59
C ILE A 108 -3.86 -3.04 4.49
N PHE A 109 -3.22 -3.55 3.45
CA PHE A 109 -3.92 -4.16 2.31
C PHE A 109 -3.05 -5.21 1.61
N ALA A 110 -3.70 -6.24 1.04
CA ALA A 110 -3.05 -7.23 0.21
C ALA A 110 -2.66 -6.65 -1.16
N SER A 111 -1.49 -7.05 -1.66
CA SER A 111 -1.00 -6.64 -2.99
C SER A 111 -1.74 -7.34 -4.15
N GLY A 112 -2.39 -8.46 -3.88
CA GLY A 112 -3.05 -9.28 -4.90
C GLY A 112 -2.13 -10.30 -5.56
N TRP A 113 -0.96 -9.88 -6.07
CA TRP A 113 0.05 -10.77 -6.66
C TRP A 113 1.04 -11.37 -5.65
N GLY A 114 1.00 -10.93 -4.40
CA GLY A 114 1.91 -11.41 -3.35
C GLY A 114 3.16 -10.55 -3.24
N ASP A 115 4.28 -11.20 -2.94
CA ASP A 115 5.56 -10.55 -2.76
C ASP A 115 6.08 -9.98 -4.08
N GLY A 116 6.77 -8.85 -4.00
CA GLY A 116 7.27 -8.19 -5.19
C GLY A 116 7.72 -6.77 -4.93
N TYR A 117 8.00 -6.04 -6.03
CA TYR A 117 8.37 -4.64 -6.01
C TYR A 117 7.35 -3.86 -6.82
N TYR A 118 6.69 -2.87 -6.23
CA TYR A 118 5.53 -2.20 -6.81
C TYR A 118 5.72 -0.69 -6.88
N PRO A 119 5.31 -0.05 -7.99
CA PRO A 119 5.39 1.40 -8.13
C PRO A 119 4.29 2.10 -7.32
N CYS A 120 4.63 3.28 -6.83
CA CYS A 120 3.69 4.20 -6.21
C CYS A 120 3.63 5.51 -7.00
N TYR A 121 2.43 6.07 -7.16
CA TYR A 121 2.19 7.30 -7.88
C TYR A 121 1.50 8.34 -7.00
N LEU A 122 1.90 9.60 -7.14
CA LEU A 122 1.23 10.74 -6.54
C LEU A 122 0.30 11.37 -7.58
N GLY A 123 -0.98 11.47 -7.22
CA GLY A 123 -1.99 12.15 -8.01
C GLY A 123 -2.06 13.64 -7.67
N TYR A 124 -2.08 14.50 -8.68
CA TYR A 124 -2.08 15.95 -8.55
C TYR A 124 -3.41 16.54 -9.01
N ASP A 125 -3.94 17.50 -8.27
CA ASP A 125 -5.11 18.28 -8.65
C ASP A 125 -4.75 19.33 -9.73
N GLU A 126 -5.77 20.04 -10.23
CA GLU A 126 -5.64 21.14 -11.21
C GLU A 126 -4.71 22.28 -10.76
N ASN A 127 -4.45 22.42 -9.46
CA ASN A 127 -3.54 23.41 -8.88
C ASN A 127 -2.13 22.85 -8.63
N GLY A 128 -1.84 21.62 -9.08
CA GLY A 128 -0.56 20.97 -8.89
C GLY A 128 -0.31 20.50 -7.44
N LYS A 129 -1.36 20.37 -6.62
CA LYS A 129 -1.25 19.84 -5.26
C LYS A 129 -1.53 18.35 -5.25
N VAL A 130 -0.74 17.62 -4.47
CA VAL A 130 -1.00 16.19 -4.21
C VAL A 130 -2.37 16.04 -3.55
N CYS A 131 -3.23 15.24 -4.14
CA CYS A 131 -4.58 14.95 -3.67
C CYS A 131 -4.92 13.46 -3.61
N ALA A 132 -4.04 12.60 -4.13
CA ALA A 132 -4.18 11.16 -4.08
C ALA A 132 -2.81 10.48 -4.05
N MET A 133 -2.77 9.25 -3.53
CA MET A 133 -1.68 8.30 -3.66
C MET A 133 -2.25 7.04 -4.29
N TYR A 134 -1.53 6.45 -5.23
CA TYR A 134 -1.98 5.32 -6.00
C TYR A 134 -0.85 4.29 -6.12
N ILE A 135 -1.16 3.03 -5.85
CA ILE A 135 -0.25 1.91 -6.04
C ILE A 135 -0.87 0.99 -7.07
N LEU A 136 -0.14 0.71 -8.14
CA LEU A 136 -0.56 -0.19 -9.19
C LEU A 136 -0.02 -1.60 -8.87
N PHE A 137 -0.85 -2.46 -8.32
CA PHE A 137 -0.52 -3.86 -8.11
C PHE A 137 -0.82 -4.70 -9.35
N ILE A 138 -1.95 -4.43 -10.02
CA ILE A 138 -2.42 -5.16 -11.19
C ILE A 138 -2.91 -4.13 -12.20
N ASP A 139 -2.35 -4.15 -13.40
CA ASP A 139 -2.92 -3.46 -14.56
C ASP A 139 -3.95 -4.37 -15.20
N ILE A 140 -5.22 -4.17 -14.85
CA ILE A 140 -6.33 -5.01 -15.29
C ILE A 140 -6.50 -4.95 -16.83
N GLU A 141 -6.27 -3.78 -17.43
CA GLU A 141 -6.40 -3.61 -18.88
C GLU A 141 -5.33 -4.40 -19.64
N SER A 142 -4.11 -4.39 -19.12
CA SER A 142 -2.99 -5.15 -19.70
C SER A 142 -3.10 -6.65 -19.44
N GLU A 143 -3.45 -7.04 -18.22
CA GLU A 143 -3.48 -8.45 -17.78
C GLU A 143 -4.62 -9.25 -18.43
N PHE A 144 -5.75 -8.60 -18.71
CA PHE A 144 -6.94 -9.24 -19.31
C PHE A 144 -7.24 -8.73 -20.72
N ALA A 145 -6.25 -8.10 -21.38
CA ALA A 145 -6.36 -7.76 -22.78
C ALA A 145 -6.53 -9.06 -23.61
N PRO A 146 -7.39 -9.07 -24.65
CA PRO A 146 -7.45 -10.21 -25.58
C PRO A 146 -6.07 -10.43 -26.20
N ASP A 147 -5.62 -11.68 -26.22
CA ASP A 147 -4.40 -12.05 -26.95
C ASP A 147 -4.56 -11.71 -28.43
N ASP A 148 -3.79 -10.74 -28.94
CA ASP A 148 -3.78 -10.36 -30.35
C ASP A 148 -3.27 -11.51 -31.28
N ASN A 149 -2.95 -12.68 -30.73
CA ASN A 149 -2.39 -13.84 -31.44
C ASN A 149 -3.40 -14.95 -31.73
N GLU A 150 -4.70 -14.82 -31.43
CA GLU A 150 -5.71 -15.82 -31.84
C GLU A 150 -6.29 -15.54 -33.23
N GLY A 151 -5.49 -15.11 -34.18
CA GLY A 151 -5.90 -14.74 -35.53
C GLY A 151 -4.93 -15.18 -36.64
N GLU A 152 -4.46 -16.44 -36.65
CA GLU A 152 -3.94 -17.08 -37.88
C GLU A 152 -4.37 -18.56 -37.98
#